data_ee676e0ea1523cc7b585a91fba58c661
#
_entry.id   ee676e0ea1523cc7b585a91fba58c661
#
_cell.length_a   1.000
_cell.length_b   1.000
_cell.length_c   1.000
_cell.angle_alpha   90.00
_cell.angle_beta   90.00
_cell.angle_gamma   90.00
#
_symmetry.space_group_name_H-M   'P 1'
#
loop_
_entity.id
_entity.type
_entity.pdbx_description
1 polymer ?
#
loop_
_entity_poly.entity_id
_entity_poly.type
_entity_poly.pdbx_seq_one_letter_code
_entity_poly.pdbx_strand_id
1 'polypeptide(L)'
;KKDEKISFLGPKILENGHITKGWKLPSYTCELLATMNYFNRYSFNLQKYPDDYYKDGLNEVEVLHGCFFMARLKDMKKIKYFDEGTFLYYEENILAKKAKDKGLKSFVDTRLSVNHKQSLSVNKSLKKVGKYKNLKKSMFYYEKNYNHIGFLKLFILKLFYYISVFFAYLTFWI
;
A
#
# COMPACT_ATOMS: atom_id res chain seq x y z
N LYS A 1 -31.01 -1.18 -3.54
CA LYS A 1 -30.67 0.22 -3.14
C LYS A 1 -29.15 0.32 -3.21
N LYS A 2 -28.61 1.21 -4.06
CA LYS A 2 -27.17 1.52 -4.07
C LYS A 2 -26.82 2.14 -2.71
N ASP A 3 -25.98 1.45 -1.94
CA ASP A 3 -25.49 2.01 -0.68
C ASP A 3 -24.59 3.21 -1.00
N GLU A 4 -25.06 4.42 -0.70
CA GLU A 4 -24.35 5.66 -1.00
C GLU A 4 -23.03 5.80 -0.23
N LYS A 5 -22.82 4.99 0.80
CA LYS A 5 -21.60 4.99 1.62
C LYS A 5 -20.40 4.34 0.93
N ILE A 6 -20.62 3.48 -0.10
CA ILE A 6 -19.53 2.78 -0.79
C ILE A 6 -18.99 3.65 -1.91
N SER A 7 -17.76 4.12 -1.78
CA SER A 7 -17.05 4.87 -2.83
C SER A 7 -16.14 3.97 -3.67
N PHE A 8 -15.49 2.99 -3.00
CA PHE A 8 -14.59 2.02 -3.62
C PHE A 8 -14.97 0.61 -3.17
N LEU A 9 -14.94 -0.34 -4.09
CA LEU A 9 -15.28 -1.74 -3.83
C LEU A 9 -14.31 -2.66 -4.56
N GLY A 10 -13.71 -3.60 -3.83
CA GLY A 10 -12.83 -4.64 -4.39
C GLY A 10 -13.20 -6.04 -3.91
N PRO A 11 -12.77 -7.09 -4.61
CA PRO A 11 -12.85 -8.48 -4.17
C PRO A 11 -11.67 -8.85 -3.29
N LYS A 12 -11.66 -10.07 -2.76
CA LYS A 12 -10.44 -10.74 -2.28
C LYS A 12 -9.50 -10.97 -3.46
N ILE A 13 -8.22 -10.75 -3.26
CA ILE A 13 -7.19 -11.03 -4.27
C ILE A 13 -6.43 -12.28 -3.86
N LEU A 14 -6.41 -13.27 -4.76
CA LEU A 14 -5.63 -14.49 -4.61
C LEU A 14 -4.35 -14.34 -5.42
N GLU A 15 -3.23 -14.43 -4.74
CA GLU A 15 -1.92 -14.21 -5.34
C GLU A 15 -0.89 -15.20 -4.75
N ASN A 16 -0.31 -16.05 -5.59
CA ASN A 16 0.70 -17.03 -5.17
C ASN A 16 0.30 -17.86 -3.93
N GLY A 17 -0.97 -18.26 -3.83
CA GLY A 17 -1.50 -19.01 -2.69
C GLY A 17 -1.84 -18.16 -1.46
N HIS A 18 -1.64 -16.85 -1.50
CA HIS A 18 -2.03 -15.93 -0.44
C HIS A 18 -3.33 -15.20 -0.79
N ILE A 19 -4.13 -14.90 0.24
CA ILE A 19 -5.37 -14.12 0.10
C ILE A 19 -5.16 -12.75 0.75
N THR A 20 -5.38 -11.70 -0.04
CA THR A 20 -5.39 -10.31 0.44
C THR A 20 -6.82 -9.79 0.43
N LYS A 21 -7.26 -9.21 1.54
CA LYS A 21 -8.60 -8.65 1.74
C LYS A 21 -8.56 -7.13 1.99
N GLY A 22 -7.50 -6.46 1.56
CA GLY A 22 -7.23 -5.07 1.90
C GLY A 22 -6.38 -4.93 3.18
N TRP A 23 -5.94 -3.70 3.47
CA TRP A 23 -5.07 -3.41 4.62
C TRP A 23 -5.32 -1.99 5.17
N LYS A 24 -4.68 -1.67 6.29
CA LYS A 24 -4.68 -0.34 6.89
C LYS A 24 -3.64 0.55 6.23
N LEU A 25 -3.90 1.84 6.16
CA LEU A 25 -2.88 2.80 5.75
C LEU A 25 -1.64 2.69 6.64
N PRO A 26 -0.43 2.69 6.06
CA PRO A 26 0.79 2.61 6.83
C PRO A 26 0.96 3.86 7.70
N SER A 27 1.28 3.64 8.97
CA SER A 27 1.73 4.71 9.87
C SER A 27 3.22 4.97 9.69
N TYR A 28 3.70 6.13 10.16
CA TYR A 28 5.13 6.44 10.19
C TYR A 28 5.97 5.33 10.85
N THR A 29 5.47 4.74 11.94
CA THR A 29 6.16 3.62 12.62
C THR A 29 6.25 2.39 11.73
N CYS A 30 5.18 2.06 11.00
CA CYS A 30 5.21 0.97 10.03
C CYS A 30 6.28 1.21 8.96
N GLU A 31 6.36 2.44 8.45
CA GLU A 31 7.32 2.80 7.42
C GLU A 31 8.76 2.80 7.94
N LEU A 32 8.97 3.26 9.17
CA LEU A 32 10.28 3.21 9.82
C LEU A 32 10.76 1.76 9.98
N LEU A 33 9.91 0.86 10.46
CA LEU A 33 10.21 -0.57 10.55
C LEU A 33 10.43 -1.20 9.15
N ALA A 34 9.68 -0.77 8.15
CA ALA A 34 9.84 -1.24 6.77
C ALA A 34 11.16 -0.77 6.11
N THR A 35 11.84 0.24 6.63
CA THR A 35 13.19 0.61 6.16
C THR A 35 14.25 -0.35 6.66
N MET A 36 14.01 -1.00 7.78
CA MET A 36 14.91 -1.96 8.39
C MET A 36 14.56 -3.36 7.84
N ASN A 37 15.36 -3.91 6.92
CA ASN A 37 15.08 -5.18 6.24
C ASN A 37 14.71 -6.32 7.20
N TYR A 38 15.24 -6.31 8.41
CA TYR A 38 14.97 -7.30 9.46
C TYR A 38 13.52 -7.24 9.99
N PHE A 39 12.88 -6.05 9.96
CA PHE A 39 11.56 -5.80 10.53
C PHE A 39 10.44 -5.67 9.49
N ASN A 40 10.70 -5.92 8.21
CA ASN A 40 9.69 -5.83 7.15
C ASN A 40 8.43 -6.67 7.44
N ARG A 41 8.60 -7.83 8.05
CA ARG A 41 7.49 -8.72 8.42
C ARG A 41 6.61 -8.11 9.52
N TYR A 42 7.21 -7.43 10.50
CA TYR A 42 6.47 -6.72 11.56
C TYR A 42 5.71 -5.53 10.99
N SER A 43 6.34 -4.72 10.14
CA SER A 43 5.69 -3.61 9.46
C SER A 43 4.43 -4.06 8.70
N PHE A 44 4.52 -5.14 7.95
CA PHE A 44 3.40 -5.69 7.21
C PHE A 44 2.28 -6.19 8.12
N ASN A 45 2.62 -6.83 9.25
CA ASN A 45 1.62 -7.30 10.21
C ASN A 45 0.86 -6.16 10.90
N LEU A 46 1.49 -5.01 11.12
CA LEU A 46 0.82 -3.83 11.69
C LEU A 46 -0.25 -3.24 10.77
N GLN A 47 -0.13 -3.47 9.46
CA GLN A 47 -1.09 -2.99 8.47
C GLN A 47 -2.25 -3.97 8.25
N LYS A 48 -2.14 -5.21 8.69
CA LYS A 48 -3.20 -6.19 8.53
C LYS A 48 -4.37 -5.92 9.48
N TYR A 49 -5.56 -6.22 9.00
CA TYR A 49 -6.70 -6.45 9.88
C TYR A 49 -6.60 -7.87 10.46
N PRO A 50 -7.01 -8.11 11.70
CA PRO A 50 -7.08 -9.47 12.25
C PRO A 50 -8.08 -10.32 11.45
N ASP A 51 -7.89 -11.64 11.46
CA ASP A 51 -8.71 -12.54 10.61
C ASP A 51 -10.18 -12.54 11.00
N ASP A 52 -10.50 -12.35 12.28
CA ASP A 52 -11.85 -12.24 12.83
C ASP A 52 -12.56 -10.91 12.51
N TYR A 53 -11.83 -9.94 11.98
CA TYR A 53 -12.41 -8.68 11.48
C TYR A 53 -13.36 -8.90 10.32
N TYR A 54 -13.02 -9.85 9.44
CA TYR A 54 -13.76 -10.06 8.19
C TYR A 54 -14.97 -10.96 8.39
N LYS A 55 -16.15 -10.41 8.11
CA LYS A 55 -17.43 -11.12 8.04
C LYS A 55 -17.73 -11.52 6.60
N ASP A 56 -18.70 -12.39 6.39
CA ASP A 56 -19.20 -12.67 5.06
C ASP A 56 -19.84 -11.42 4.43
N GLY A 57 -19.49 -11.10 3.19
CA GLY A 57 -19.96 -9.93 2.46
C GLY A 57 -19.03 -8.72 2.55
N LEU A 58 -19.63 -7.54 2.75
CA LEU A 58 -18.94 -6.25 2.69
C LEU A 58 -18.23 -5.92 4.01
N ASN A 59 -16.93 -5.65 3.93
CA ASN A 59 -16.12 -5.21 5.07
C ASN A 59 -15.42 -3.91 4.73
N GLU A 60 -15.51 -2.91 5.60
CA GLU A 60 -14.83 -1.63 5.41
C GLU A 60 -13.31 -1.83 5.58
N VAL A 61 -12.50 -1.36 4.64
CA VAL A 61 -11.05 -1.39 4.69
C VAL A 61 -10.49 -0.05 4.27
N GLU A 62 -9.28 0.30 4.70
CA GLU A 62 -8.69 1.56 4.28
C GLU A 62 -8.13 1.47 2.87
N VAL A 63 -7.37 0.42 2.55
CA VAL A 63 -6.69 0.24 1.27
C VAL A 63 -7.19 -1.00 0.56
N LEU A 64 -7.55 -0.86 -0.71
CA LEU A 64 -7.86 -1.96 -1.63
C LEU A 64 -6.66 -2.27 -2.50
N HIS A 65 -6.57 -3.51 -2.98
CA HIS A 65 -5.52 -3.93 -3.90
C HIS A 65 -5.71 -3.30 -5.28
N GLY A 66 -4.66 -2.67 -5.82
CA GLY A 66 -4.71 -1.90 -7.06
C GLY A 66 -4.93 -2.73 -8.32
N CYS A 67 -4.75 -4.06 -8.27
CA CYS A 67 -4.95 -4.90 -9.44
C CYS A 67 -6.42 -4.98 -9.91
N PHE A 68 -7.37 -4.81 -8.99
CA PHE A 68 -8.80 -4.82 -9.33
C PHE A 68 -9.64 -4.15 -8.23
N PHE A 69 -10.32 -3.09 -8.58
CA PHE A 69 -11.40 -2.49 -7.80
C PHE A 69 -12.34 -1.67 -8.69
N MET A 70 -13.52 -1.39 -8.19
CA MET A 70 -14.47 -0.47 -8.79
C MET A 70 -14.55 0.79 -7.94
N ALA A 71 -14.75 1.93 -8.59
CA ALA A 71 -14.93 3.22 -7.91
C ALA A 71 -16.07 4.02 -8.54
N ARG A 72 -16.74 4.82 -7.74
CA ARG A 72 -17.70 5.79 -8.28
C ARG A 72 -16.95 6.91 -8.97
N LEU A 73 -17.28 7.19 -10.20
CA LEU A 73 -16.61 8.24 -10.99
C LEU A 73 -16.69 9.62 -10.30
N LYS A 74 -17.80 9.94 -9.64
CA LYS A 74 -17.94 11.19 -8.88
C LYS A 74 -16.92 11.29 -7.74
N ASP A 75 -16.62 10.18 -7.07
CA ASP A 75 -15.70 10.12 -5.94
C ASP A 75 -14.24 10.14 -6.44
N MET A 76 -13.94 9.47 -7.56
CA MET A 76 -12.65 9.59 -8.24
C MET A 76 -12.36 11.03 -8.68
N LYS A 77 -13.34 11.75 -9.23
CA LYS A 77 -13.22 13.18 -9.56
C LYS A 77 -12.95 14.02 -8.31
N LYS A 78 -13.65 13.75 -7.20
CA LYS A 78 -13.49 14.47 -5.92
C LYS A 78 -12.07 14.37 -5.37
N ILE A 79 -11.39 13.24 -5.56
CA ILE A 79 -10.01 13.02 -5.13
C ILE A 79 -8.97 13.30 -6.24
N LYS A 80 -9.38 13.83 -7.37
CA LYS A 80 -8.52 14.15 -8.52
C LYS A 80 -7.74 12.93 -9.03
N TYR A 81 -8.42 11.77 -9.14
CA TYR A 81 -7.89 10.52 -9.69
C TYR A 81 -6.60 10.01 -9.01
N PHE A 82 -5.79 9.23 -9.74
CA PHE A 82 -4.48 8.77 -9.29
C PHE A 82 -3.48 9.92 -9.23
N ASP A 83 -2.46 9.76 -8.42
CA ASP A 83 -1.33 10.68 -8.34
C ASP A 83 -0.20 10.17 -9.25
N GLU A 84 0.36 11.02 -10.09
CA GLU A 84 1.43 10.69 -11.03
C GLU A 84 2.84 10.90 -10.43
N GLY A 85 2.93 11.29 -9.17
CA GLY A 85 4.20 11.51 -8.47
C GLY A 85 4.94 10.23 -8.10
N THR A 86 4.29 9.06 -8.21
CA THR A 86 4.92 7.74 -8.05
C THR A 86 4.92 7.01 -9.39
N PHE A 87 6.04 6.34 -9.69
CA PHE A 87 6.14 5.50 -10.89
C PHE A 87 5.65 4.08 -10.63
N LEU A 88 5.87 3.57 -9.43
CA LEU A 88 5.54 2.20 -9.05
C LEU A 88 5.49 2.10 -7.54
N TYR A 89 4.50 1.35 -7.02
CA TYR A 89 4.18 1.17 -5.60
C TYR A 89 3.60 2.43 -4.93
N TYR A 90 2.83 2.24 -3.89
CA TYR A 90 2.13 3.26 -3.09
C TYR A 90 0.92 3.91 -3.77
N GLU A 91 0.60 3.56 -5.01
CA GLU A 91 -0.56 4.11 -5.72
C GLU A 91 -1.85 3.85 -4.94
N GLU A 92 -1.99 2.65 -4.38
CA GLU A 92 -3.15 2.26 -3.58
C GLU A 92 -3.19 3.00 -2.25
N ASN A 93 -2.04 3.15 -1.58
CA ASN A 93 -1.95 3.89 -0.30
C ASN A 93 -2.26 5.37 -0.51
N ILE A 94 -1.76 5.97 -1.59
CA ILE A 94 -2.04 7.37 -1.95
C ILE A 94 -3.53 7.55 -2.26
N LEU A 95 -4.10 6.68 -3.09
CA LEU A 95 -5.52 6.71 -3.42
C LEU A 95 -6.39 6.60 -2.17
N ALA A 96 -6.07 5.63 -1.31
CA ALA A 96 -6.76 5.39 -0.05
C ALA A 96 -6.65 6.59 0.92
N LYS A 97 -5.48 7.20 1.02
CA LYS A 97 -5.27 8.40 1.85
C LYS A 97 -6.08 9.58 1.34
N LYS A 98 -6.07 9.85 0.02
CA LYS A 98 -6.90 10.88 -0.61
C LYS A 98 -8.39 10.63 -0.38
N ALA A 99 -8.82 9.39 -0.47
CA ALA A 99 -10.21 8.99 -0.20
C ALA A 99 -10.58 9.24 1.27
N LYS A 100 -9.77 8.77 2.21
CA LYS A 100 -9.95 8.95 3.65
C LYS A 100 -10.04 10.43 4.03
N ASP A 101 -9.16 11.27 3.49
CA ASP A 101 -9.14 12.73 3.76
C ASP A 101 -10.40 13.45 3.24
N LYS A 102 -11.15 12.82 2.34
CA LYS A 102 -12.44 13.31 1.83
C LYS A 102 -13.66 12.60 2.45
N GLY A 103 -13.45 11.76 3.46
CA GLY A 103 -14.51 10.99 4.13
C GLY A 103 -15.13 9.91 3.23
N LEU A 104 -14.44 9.47 2.19
CA LEU A 104 -14.86 8.39 1.30
C LEU A 104 -14.45 7.04 1.87
N LYS A 105 -15.25 6.00 1.60
CA LYS A 105 -15.07 4.68 2.19
C LYS A 105 -14.79 3.62 1.14
N SER A 106 -13.88 2.70 1.49
CA SER A 106 -13.54 1.53 0.70
C SER A 106 -14.04 0.26 1.38
N PHE A 107 -14.51 -0.70 0.58
CA PHE A 107 -15.01 -1.99 1.05
C PHE A 107 -14.42 -3.13 0.25
N VAL A 108 -14.12 -4.23 0.91
CA VAL A 108 -13.85 -5.52 0.28
C VAL A 108 -15.10 -6.40 0.40
N ASP A 109 -15.50 -7.04 -0.71
CA ASP A 109 -16.52 -8.08 -0.69
C ASP A 109 -15.84 -9.45 -0.59
N THR A 110 -15.96 -10.08 0.57
CA THR A 110 -15.32 -11.37 0.86
C THR A 110 -15.96 -12.56 0.13
N ARG A 111 -17.11 -12.39 -0.52
CA ARG A 111 -17.76 -13.42 -1.34
C ARG A 111 -17.15 -13.50 -2.73
N LEU A 112 -16.50 -12.44 -3.19
CA LEU A 112 -15.88 -12.35 -4.50
C LEU A 112 -14.37 -12.55 -4.39
N SER A 113 -13.77 -13.18 -5.40
CA SER A 113 -12.32 -13.34 -5.48
C SER A 113 -11.82 -13.20 -6.92
N VAL A 114 -10.61 -12.66 -7.06
CA VAL A 114 -9.91 -12.53 -8.34
C VAL A 114 -8.51 -13.14 -8.19
N ASN A 115 -8.12 -13.98 -9.14
CA ASN A 115 -6.76 -14.50 -9.23
C ASN A 115 -5.86 -13.47 -9.90
N HIS A 116 -4.85 -13.00 -9.19
CA HIS A 116 -3.84 -12.09 -9.71
C HIS A 116 -2.52 -12.82 -9.95
N LYS A 117 -2.12 -12.90 -11.21
CA LYS A 117 -0.78 -13.40 -11.59
C LYS A 117 0.24 -12.30 -11.44
N GLN A 118 0.90 -12.28 -10.28
CA GLN A 118 1.81 -11.20 -9.89
C GLN A 118 2.90 -10.91 -10.92
N SER A 119 3.09 -9.62 -11.15
CA SER A 119 4.37 -9.03 -11.61
C SER A 119 4.96 -9.58 -12.91
N LEU A 120 4.18 -10.19 -13.81
CA LEU A 120 4.73 -10.65 -15.10
C LEU A 120 5.38 -9.51 -15.88
N SER A 121 4.78 -8.32 -15.86
CA SER A 121 5.30 -7.12 -16.53
C SER A 121 6.47 -6.48 -15.78
N VAL A 122 6.33 -6.30 -14.47
CA VAL A 122 7.35 -5.64 -13.62
C VAL A 122 8.60 -6.53 -13.47
N ASN A 123 8.43 -7.86 -13.42
CA ASN A 123 9.54 -8.81 -13.34
C ASN A 123 10.41 -8.81 -14.61
N LYS A 124 9.79 -8.52 -15.77
CA LYS A 124 10.52 -8.43 -17.03
C LYS A 124 11.34 -7.14 -17.16
N SER A 125 10.88 -6.02 -16.55
CA SER A 125 11.45 -4.69 -16.77
C SER A 125 12.41 -4.21 -15.68
N LEU A 126 12.27 -4.71 -14.43
CA LEU A 126 13.05 -4.21 -13.30
C LEU A 126 13.75 -5.33 -12.51
N LYS A 127 15.06 -5.19 -12.29
CA LYS A 127 15.84 -6.02 -11.36
C LYS A 127 15.39 -5.77 -9.90
N LYS A 128 15.64 -6.72 -8.98
CA LYS A 128 15.27 -6.63 -7.55
C LYS A 128 15.66 -5.30 -6.90
N VAL A 129 16.88 -4.82 -7.18
CA VAL A 129 17.39 -3.54 -6.65
C VAL A 129 16.58 -2.34 -7.16
N GLY A 130 16.20 -2.34 -8.45
CA GLY A 130 15.39 -1.29 -9.03
C GLY A 130 13.98 -1.22 -8.41
N LYS A 131 13.37 -2.38 -8.15
CA LYS A 131 12.08 -2.45 -7.46
C LYS A 131 12.15 -1.89 -6.04
N TYR A 132 13.18 -2.27 -5.28
CA TYR A 132 13.39 -1.77 -3.93
C TYR A 132 13.61 -0.25 -3.90
N LYS A 133 14.43 0.29 -4.81
CA LYS A 133 14.63 1.75 -4.93
C LYS A 133 13.32 2.49 -5.24
N ASN A 134 12.52 1.96 -6.18
CA ASN A 134 11.24 2.58 -6.51
C ASN A 134 10.25 2.51 -5.34
N LEU A 135 10.16 1.37 -4.65
CA LEU A 135 9.33 1.23 -3.45
C LEU A 135 9.69 2.29 -2.39
N LYS A 136 10.99 2.48 -2.11
CA LYS A 136 11.44 3.47 -1.11
C LYS A 136 11.25 4.91 -1.58
N LYS A 137 11.46 5.18 -2.87
CA LYS A 137 11.17 6.50 -3.45
C LYS A 137 9.69 6.86 -3.28
N SER A 138 8.78 5.93 -3.60
CA SER A 138 7.34 6.12 -3.47
C SER A 138 6.91 6.25 -2.01
N MET A 139 7.52 5.47 -1.09
CA MET A 139 7.33 5.60 0.35
C MET A 139 7.69 7.01 0.85
N PHE A 140 8.87 7.54 0.51
CA PHE A 140 9.28 8.89 0.92
C PHE A 140 8.38 9.97 0.32
N TYR A 141 7.91 9.77 -0.91
CA TYR A 141 6.96 10.66 -1.54
C TYR A 141 5.63 10.69 -0.77
N TYR A 142 5.10 9.51 -0.43
CA TYR A 142 3.87 9.35 0.34
C TYR A 142 3.98 10.00 1.72
N GLU A 143 5.04 9.72 2.46
CA GLU A 143 5.26 10.27 3.80
C GLU A 143 5.36 11.79 3.80
N LYS A 144 6.06 12.36 2.81
CA LYS A 144 6.21 13.80 2.67
C LYS A 144 4.90 14.49 2.25
N ASN A 145 4.22 13.97 1.23
CA ASN A 145 3.15 14.70 0.55
C ASN A 145 1.75 14.34 1.07
N TYR A 146 1.58 13.19 1.70
CA TYR A 146 0.29 12.69 2.18
C TYR A 146 0.20 12.52 3.68
N ASN A 147 1.25 12.04 4.34
CA ASN A 147 1.31 12.00 5.80
C ASN A 147 1.87 13.30 6.41
N HIS A 148 2.38 14.21 5.58
CA HIS A 148 2.89 15.52 5.97
C HIS A 148 3.88 15.45 7.14
N ILE A 149 4.75 14.42 7.16
CA ILE A 149 5.75 14.28 8.20
C ILE A 149 6.77 15.43 8.13
N GLY A 150 7.13 15.97 9.29
CA GLY A 150 8.14 17.03 9.38
C GLY A 150 9.53 16.58 8.94
N PHE A 151 10.40 17.57 8.67
CA PHE A 151 11.76 17.35 8.18
C PHE A 151 12.56 16.33 9.01
N LEU A 152 12.51 16.42 10.33
CA LEU A 152 13.23 15.51 11.22
C LEU A 152 12.80 14.05 11.06
N LYS A 153 11.50 13.77 10.99
CA LYS A 153 10.98 12.42 10.78
C LYS A 153 11.39 11.88 9.41
N LEU A 154 11.34 12.71 8.37
CA LEU A 154 11.77 12.32 7.03
C LEU A 154 13.27 12.05 6.98
N PHE A 155 14.08 12.85 7.68
CA PHE A 155 15.52 12.65 7.81
C PHE A 155 15.83 11.30 8.49
N ILE A 156 15.19 11.01 9.63
CA ILE A 156 15.33 9.74 10.35
C ILE A 156 14.97 8.57 9.44
N LEU A 157 13.85 8.64 8.73
CA LEU A 157 13.40 7.58 7.81
C LEU A 157 14.43 7.30 6.72
N LYS A 158 15.02 8.35 6.11
CA LYS A 158 16.08 8.23 5.11
C LYS A 158 17.36 7.68 5.71
N LEU A 159 17.75 8.13 6.91
CA LEU A 159 18.95 7.64 7.59
C LEU A 159 18.87 6.13 7.81
N PHE A 160 17.77 5.61 8.37
CA PHE A 160 17.56 4.18 8.56
C PHE A 160 17.54 3.40 7.24
N TYR A 161 16.98 3.97 6.19
CA TYR A 161 17.06 3.38 4.85
C TYR A 161 18.50 3.23 4.36
N TYR A 162 19.33 4.28 4.45
CA TYR A 162 20.72 4.21 3.99
C TYR A 162 21.56 3.27 4.85
N ILE A 163 21.34 3.24 6.17
CA ILE A 163 21.98 2.27 7.07
C ILE A 163 21.60 0.84 6.64
N SER A 164 20.33 0.57 6.39
CA SER A 164 19.87 -0.76 5.93
C SER A 164 20.48 -1.16 4.58
N VAL A 165 20.60 -0.22 3.65
CA VAL A 165 21.27 -0.47 2.37
C VAL A 165 22.75 -0.77 2.56
N PHE A 166 23.44 -0.01 3.41
CA PHE A 166 24.85 -0.24 3.73
C PHE A 166 25.10 -1.63 4.30
N PHE A 167 24.33 -2.07 5.29
CA PHE A 167 24.42 -3.42 5.84
C PHE A 167 24.08 -4.50 4.80
N ALA A 168 23.11 -4.27 3.93
CA ALA A 168 22.81 -5.20 2.85
C ALA A 168 23.98 -5.38 1.88
N TYR A 169 24.73 -4.33 1.61
CA TYR A 169 25.97 -4.44 0.80
C TYR A 169 27.05 -5.26 1.52
N LEU A 170 27.25 -5.05 2.82
CA LEU A 170 28.25 -5.80 3.58
C LEU A 170 27.95 -7.30 3.65
N THR A 171 26.67 -7.67 3.78
CA THR A 171 26.26 -9.09 3.88
C THR A 171 26.25 -9.83 2.56
N PHE A 172 26.19 -9.13 1.42
CA PHE A 172 26.31 -9.74 0.09
C PHE A 172 27.75 -9.84 -0.43
N TRP A 173 28.73 -9.30 0.30
CA TRP A 173 30.15 -9.40 -0.03
C TRP A 173 30.91 -10.41 0.84
N ILE A 174 30.22 -11.14 1.73
CA ILE A 174 30.69 -12.28 2.47
C ILE A 174 29.98 -13.53 1.97
#